data_b1699c60b78ffaae2ecad340a3dcf348
#
_entry.id   b1699c60b78ffaae2ecad340a3dcf348
#
_cell.length_a   1.000
_cell.length_b   1.000
_cell.length_c   1.000
_cell.angle_alpha   90.00
_cell.angle_beta   90.00
_cell.angle_gamma   90.00
#
_symmetry.space_group_name_H-M   'P 1'
#
loop_
_entity.id
_entity.type
_entity.pdbx_description
1 polymer ?
#
loop_
_entity_poly.entity_id
_entity_poly.type
_entity_poly.pdbx_seq_one_letter_code
_entity_poly.pdbx_strand_id
1 'polypeptide(L)'
;MTKKSAWNKVGKRQNKNGEVEKMARKDDILSIYTKEVEGIKEAGLFKGEAPFVSPQGARVKMEDGRELLCMCANNYLGLGDNPRLIEAAKRTYDEKGYGVASVRFICGTQDIHKKLEKKISGFLGTDDTILYSSCFDANGGLFETILTAEDAVISDELNHASIIDGVRLCKAKRFRYKNNDMKDLEAKLKEADEAGARIKLIATDGVFSMDGIICNLKGVCDLADKYNALVMVDDSHAVGFVGKTGRGTAEYCGVEGRVDIITGTLGKALGGASGGYTSGRKEIIDLLRQRSRPYLFSNSLAPAIAGASLELFDMLEESTELRDHLEEVTAYYRKQLVDNGFDIIPGTHPCVPVMLYDEKTAAEFAKRMMEKGVYVVAFSYPVVPKGKARIRTQVCASHTKEDIDFIVKCFIEVREEMG
;
A
#
# COMPACT_ATOMS: atom_id res chain seq x y z
N MET A 1 1.87 52.42 -6.26
CA MET A 1 0.41 52.43 -5.94
C MET A 1 -0.09 51.00 -5.96
N THR A 2 -0.15 50.38 -4.79
CA THR A 2 -0.54 48.97 -4.59
C THR A 2 -2.07 48.87 -4.49
N LYS A 3 -2.67 48.10 -5.37
CA LYS A 3 -4.11 47.78 -5.30
C LYS A 3 -4.36 46.89 -4.08
N LYS A 4 -4.86 47.45 -2.98
CA LYS A 4 -5.50 46.71 -1.89
C LYS A 4 -6.83 46.18 -2.37
N SER A 5 -6.98 44.88 -2.33
CA SER A 5 -8.13 44.11 -2.81
C SER A 5 -9.41 44.38 -2.02
N ALA A 6 -10.53 44.50 -2.76
CA ALA A 6 -11.88 44.83 -2.30
C ALA A 6 -12.63 43.63 -1.63
N TRP A 7 -11.99 42.88 -0.77
CA TRP A 7 -12.57 41.66 -0.13
C TRP A 7 -12.98 41.85 1.34
N ASN A 8 -13.17 43.08 1.84
CA ASN A 8 -13.56 43.38 3.22
C ASN A 8 -15.03 43.81 3.36
N LYS A 9 -16.00 42.99 2.99
CA LYS A 9 -17.39 43.12 3.48
C LYS A 9 -17.82 41.82 4.15
N VAL A 10 -17.46 41.64 5.44
CA VAL A 10 -17.97 40.57 6.30
C VAL A 10 -19.38 40.95 6.76
N GLY A 11 -20.37 40.15 6.39
CA GLY A 11 -21.75 40.28 6.89
C GLY A 11 -21.81 39.98 8.39
N LYS A 12 -22.41 40.89 9.17
CA LYS A 12 -22.70 40.68 10.59
C LYS A 12 -23.95 39.81 10.70
N ARG A 13 -23.86 38.62 11.31
CA ARG A 13 -25.03 37.88 11.82
C ARG A 13 -25.28 38.27 13.27
N GLN A 14 -26.53 38.52 13.61
CA GLN A 14 -26.98 38.72 15.00
C GLN A 14 -27.57 37.42 15.52
N ASN A 15 -27.22 37.04 16.77
CA ASN A 15 -27.84 35.93 17.46
C ASN A 15 -29.25 36.31 17.93
N LYS A 16 -30.02 35.36 18.46
CA LYS A 16 -31.40 35.57 18.95
C LYS A 16 -31.51 36.61 20.09
N ASN A 17 -30.40 37.06 20.67
CA ASN A 17 -30.33 38.06 21.75
C ASN A 17 -29.82 39.42 21.24
N GLY A 18 -29.68 39.63 19.94
CA GLY A 18 -29.22 40.91 19.40
C GLY A 18 -27.74 41.19 19.48
N GLU A 19 -26.93 40.21 20.00
CA GLU A 19 -25.48 40.31 20.07
C GLU A 19 -24.86 39.98 18.70
N VAL A 20 -23.88 40.79 18.28
CA VAL A 20 -23.13 40.54 17.04
C VAL A 20 -22.18 39.39 17.28
N GLU A 21 -22.52 38.22 16.74
CA GLU A 21 -21.64 37.10 16.70
C GLU A 21 -20.40 37.45 15.87
N LYS A 22 -19.23 37.49 16.50
CA LYS A 22 -17.97 37.76 15.82
C LYS A 22 -17.66 36.58 14.95
N MET A 23 -18.06 36.58 13.69
CA MET A 23 -17.62 35.60 12.72
C MET A 23 -16.07 35.62 12.69
N ALA A 24 -15.46 34.47 12.88
CA ALA A 24 -14.01 34.32 12.77
C ALA A 24 -13.55 34.88 11.41
N ARG A 25 -12.58 35.79 11.42
CA ARG A 25 -12.00 36.31 10.17
C ARG A 25 -11.30 35.15 9.46
N LYS A 26 -11.23 35.21 8.13
CA LYS A 26 -10.50 34.18 7.34
C LYS A 26 -9.08 33.94 7.85
N ASP A 27 -8.41 34.99 8.29
CA ASP A 27 -7.05 34.90 8.88
C ASP A 27 -7.05 34.14 10.22
N ASP A 28 -8.10 34.31 11.06
CA ASP A 28 -8.26 33.58 12.32
C ASP A 28 -8.47 32.08 12.05
N ILE A 29 -9.22 31.73 11.00
CA ILE A 29 -9.44 30.34 10.57
C ILE A 29 -8.12 29.75 10.05
N LEU A 30 -7.38 30.45 9.20
CA LEU A 30 -6.10 29.99 8.66
C LEU A 30 -5.04 29.79 9.75
N SER A 31 -5.09 30.60 10.82
CA SER A 31 -4.18 30.45 11.96
C SER A 31 -4.34 29.12 12.68
N ILE A 32 -5.51 28.47 12.60
CA ILE A 32 -5.72 27.12 13.16
C ILE A 32 -4.84 26.11 12.44
N TYR A 33 -4.85 26.13 11.10
CA TYR A 33 -4.02 25.21 10.29
C TYR A 33 -2.51 25.51 10.47
N THR A 34 -2.13 26.79 10.59
CA THR A 34 -0.75 27.17 10.85
C THR A 34 -0.26 26.57 12.18
N LYS A 35 -1.02 26.73 13.25
CA LYS A 35 -0.71 26.16 14.57
C LYS A 35 -0.63 24.64 14.56
N GLU A 36 -1.53 23.98 13.79
CA GLU A 36 -1.50 22.51 13.64
C GLU A 36 -0.19 22.07 12.98
N VAL A 37 0.21 22.74 11.87
CA VAL A 37 1.47 22.45 11.17
C VAL A 37 2.68 22.75 12.06
N GLU A 38 2.66 23.86 12.82
CA GLU A 38 3.71 24.19 13.79
C GLU A 38 3.83 23.12 14.88
N GLY A 39 2.69 22.65 15.44
CA GLY A 39 2.67 21.56 16.40
C GLY A 39 3.24 20.24 15.84
N ILE A 40 2.96 19.92 14.57
CA ILE A 40 3.56 18.77 13.88
C ILE A 40 5.09 18.92 13.79
N LYS A 41 5.59 20.12 13.48
CA LYS A 41 7.04 20.41 13.42
C LYS A 41 7.70 20.32 14.79
N GLU A 42 7.10 20.92 15.81
CA GLU A 42 7.58 20.89 17.20
C GLU A 42 7.64 19.45 17.76
N ALA A 43 6.67 18.62 17.37
CA ALA A 43 6.66 17.20 17.72
C ALA A 43 7.68 16.35 16.92
N GLY A 44 8.42 16.95 15.95
CA GLY A 44 9.34 16.21 15.08
C GLY A 44 8.67 15.25 14.08
N LEU A 45 7.37 15.45 13.83
CA LEU A 45 6.56 14.57 12.96
C LEU A 45 6.36 15.15 11.54
N PHE A 46 6.97 16.29 11.25
CA PHE A 46 6.85 16.93 9.93
C PHE A 46 7.57 16.08 8.87
N LYS A 47 6.82 15.71 7.84
CA LYS A 47 7.32 14.90 6.73
C LYS A 47 7.86 15.80 5.63
N GLY A 48 9.18 15.78 5.42
CA GLY A 48 9.82 16.39 4.27
C GLY A 48 9.83 15.46 3.07
N GLU A 49 9.81 16.02 1.87
CA GLU A 49 10.02 15.30 0.63
C GLU A 49 11.45 15.54 0.15
N ALA A 50 12.19 14.46 -0.11
CA ALA A 50 13.57 14.52 -0.62
C ALA A 50 13.55 14.12 -2.11
N PRO A 51 13.62 15.07 -3.06
CA PRO A 51 13.56 14.76 -4.48
C PRO A 51 14.86 14.12 -4.96
N PHE A 52 14.74 13.09 -5.80
CA PHE A 52 15.85 12.53 -6.55
C PHE A 52 15.68 12.78 -8.04
N VAL A 53 16.81 12.89 -8.75
CA VAL A 53 16.90 13.30 -10.16
C VAL A 53 17.24 12.14 -11.10
N SER A 54 17.23 10.93 -10.59
CA SER A 54 17.40 9.68 -11.36
C SER A 54 16.10 8.89 -11.43
N PRO A 55 15.99 7.89 -12.32
CA PRO A 55 15.02 6.83 -12.16
C PRO A 55 15.12 6.17 -10.78
N GLN A 56 14.05 5.51 -10.34
CA GLN A 56 14.06 4.79 -9.07
C GLN A 56 14.56 3.36 -9.27
N GLY A 57 15.73 3.06 -8.71
CA GLY A 57 16.33 1.74 -8.68
C GLY A 57 16.91 1.42 -7.29
N ALA A 58 17.81 0.44 -7.21
CA ALA A 58 18.58 0.16 -5.99
C ALA A 58 19.42 1.36 -5.56
N ARG A 59 19.85 2.19 -6.51
CA ARG A 59 20.57 3.45 -6.30
C ARG A 59 19.75 4.61 -6.85
N VAL A 60 19.72 5.72 -6.12
CA VAL A 60 19.04 6.95 -6.53
C VAL A 60 19.99 8.14 -6.39
N LYS A 61 19.95 9.08 -7.34
CA LYS A 61 20.73 10.29 -7.32
C LYS A 61 19.87 11.44 -6.78
N MET A 62 20.35 12.08 -5.73
CA MET A 62 19.67 13.21 -5.10
C MET A 62 19.96 14.51 -5.86
N GLU A 63 19.14 15.53 -5.64
CA GLU A 63 19.29 16.86 -6.27
C GLU A 63 20.63 17.52 -5.90
N ASP A 64 21.18 17.24 -4.72
CA ASP A 64 22.49 17.72 -4.26
C ASP A 64 23.69 16.96 -4.88
N GLY A 65 23.43 16.01 -5.77
CA GLY A 65 24.42 15.22 -6.50
C GLY A 65 24.89 13.94 -5.81
N ARG A 66 24.50 13.69 -4.56
CA ARG A 66 24.83 12.42 -3.86
C ARG A 66 24.08 11.25 -4.49
N GLU A 67 24.74 10.11 -4.56
CA GLU A 67 24.11 8.82 -4.89
C GLU A 67 23.90 8.01 -3.61
N LEU A 68 22.68 7.51 -3.40
CA LEU A 68 22.30 6.76 -2.21
C LEU A 68 21.76 5.39 -2.59
N LEU A 69 22.06 4.35 -1.79
CA LEU A 69 21.37 3.07 -1.83
C LEU A 69 19.96 3.22 -1.27
N CYS A 70 18.95 2.90 -2.05
CA CYS A 70 17.54 3.09 -1.69
C CYS A 70 16.97 1.84 -0.99
N MET A 71 16.76 1.94 0.32
CA MET A 71 16.22 0.87 1.16
C MET A 71 14.78 1.16 1.66
N CYS A 72 14.04 2.06 1.01
CA CYS A 72 12.67 2.42 1.44
C CYS A 72 11.62 2.36 0.34
N ALA A 73 12.01 2.07 -0.91
CA ALA A 73 11.07 1.95 -2.02
C ALA A 73 10.36 0.59 -2.02
N ASN A 74 9.06 0.59 -2.36
CA ASN A 74 8.29 -0.64 -2.56
C ASN A 74 8.57 -1.34 -3.91
N ASN A 75 9.71 -1.06 -4.52
CA ASN A 75 10.13 -1.58 -5.82
C ASN A 75 10.79 -2.96 -5.68
N TYR A 76 10.08 -3.94 -5.06
CA TYR A 76 10.63 -5.22 -4.64
C TYR A 76 11.35 -6.00 -5.75
N LEU A 77 10.82 -6.00 -6.96
CA LEU A 77 11.44 -6.69 -8.12
C LEU A 77 12.42 -5.80 -8.91
N GLY A 78 12.62 -4.54 -8.49
CA GLY A 78 13.52 -3.63 -9.19
C GLY A 78 13.05 -3.21 -10.58
N LEU A 79 11.74 -3.30 -10.85
CA LEU A 79 11.18 -3.10 -12.20
C LEU A 79 10.81 -1.66 -12.55
N GLY A 80 10.92 -0.73 -11.60
CA GLY A 80 10.54 0.67 -11.82
C GLY A 80 11.33 1.39 -12.92
N ASP A 81 12.50 0.88 -13.27
CA ASP A 81 13.41 1.40 -14.32
C ASP A 81 13.74 0.31 -15.38
N ASN A 82 12.90 -0.70 -15.50
CA ASN A 82 13.16 -1.82 -16.39
C ASN A 82 12.98 -1.42 -17.88
N PRO A 83 13.98 -1.64 -18.75
CA PRO A 83 13.91 -1.25 -20.16
C PRO A 83 12.74 -1.89 -20.93
N ARG A 84 12.39 -3.17 -20.65
CA ARG A 84 11.25 -3.84 -21.31
C ARG A 84 9.93 -3.12 -21.00
N LEU A 85 9.72 -2.71 -19.73
CA LEU A 85 8.51 -1.98 -19.32
C LEU A 85 8.47 -0.58 -19.93
N ILE A 86 9.62 0.12 -19.98
CA ILE A 86 9.73 1.44 -20.58
C ILE A 86 9.38 1.37 -22.09
N GLU A 87 9.92 0.39 -22.81
CA GLU A 87 9.64 0.23 -24.24
C GLU A 87 8.18 -0.20 -24.50
N ALA A 88 7.59 -1.05 -23.64
CA ALA A 88 6.18 -1.40 -23.72
C ALA A 88 5.27 -0.18 -23.49
N ALA A 89 5.63 0.69 -22.54
CA ALA A 89 4.92 1.95 -22.32
C ALA A 89 5.01 2.87 -23.54
N LYS A 90 6.19 3.04 -24.13
CA LYS A 90 6.39 3.87 -25.34
C LYS A 90 5.55 3.35 -26.52
N ARG A 91 5.61 2.06 -26.83
CA ARG A 91 4.77 1.44 -27.87
C ARG A 91 3.28 1.71 -27.63
N THR A 92 2.87 1.64 -26.36
CA THR A 92 1.47 1.89 -26.02
C THR A 92 1.08 3.36 -26.21
N TYR A 93 1.97 4.32 -25.97
CA TYR A 93 1.70 5.72 -26.31
C TYR A 93 1.48 5.90 -27.82
N ASP A 94 2.28 5.26 -28.66
CA ASP A 94 2.15 5.34 -30.11
C ASP A 94 0.84 4.72 -30.61
N GLU A 95 0.42 3.59 -30.02
CA GLU A 95 -0.76 2.82 -30.47
C GLU A 95 -2.08 3.30 -29.85
N LYS A 96 -2.08 3.72 -28.59
CA LYS A 96 -3.29 3.98 -27.79
C LYS A 96 -3.44 5.42 -27.34
N GLY A 97 -2.41 6.25 -27.52
CA GLY A 97 -2.39 7.64 -27.09
C GLY A 97 -2.05 7.79 -25.59
N TYR A 98 -1.96 9.06 -25.16
CA TYR A 98 -1.57 9.43 -23.78
C TYR A 98 -2.62 9.04 -22.73
N GLY A 99 -3.90 9.23 -23.03
CA GLY A 99 -5.00 9.01 -22.09
C GLY A 99 -6.33 8.87 -22.80
N VAL A 100 -7.37 8.53 -22.04
CA VAL A 100 -8.73 8.29 -22.57
C VAL A 100 -9.73 9.35 -22.19
N ALA A 101 -9.36 10.29 -21.31
CA ALA A 101 -10.16 11.44 -20.87
C ALA A 101 -11.60 11.09 -20.43
N SER A 102 -11.81 9.90 -19.88
CA SER A 102 -13.13 9.40 -19.49
C SER A 102 -13.03 8.27 -18.46
N VAL A 103 -14.16 8.01 -17.82
CA VAL A 103 -14.39 6.83 -16.98
C VAL A 103 -14.73 5.62 -17.84
N ARG A 104 -14.58 4.42 -17.26
CA ARG A 104 -14.63 3.14 -17.99
C ARG A 104 -15.92 2.89 -18.76
N PHE A 105 -17.10 3.18 -18.20
CA PHE A 105 -18.38 2.83 -18.81
C PHE A 105 -18.86 3.82 -19.87
N ILE A 106 -18.31 5.03 -19.94
CA ILE A 106 -18.69 6.02 -20.96
C ILE A 106 -17.88 5.76 -22.23
N CYS A 107 -16.62 6.19 -22.29
CA CYS A 107 -15.74 5.98 -23.44
C CYS A 107 -14.26 5.76 -23.02
N GLY A 108 -14.00 5.49 -21.73
CA GLY A 108 -12.67 5.31 -21.17
C GLY A 108 -12.18 3.85 -21.15
N THR A 109 -12.80 2.94 -21.92
CA THR A 109 -12.36 1.55 -22.03
C THR A 109 -11.75 1.29 -23.40
N GLN A 110 -10.46 1.01 -23.43
CA GLN A 110 -9.76 0.45 -24.59
C GLN A 110 -9.59 -1.06 -24.43
N ASP A 111 -9.29 -1.76 -25.53
CA ASP A 111 -9.04 -3.21 -25.54
C ASP A 111 -7.93 -3.62 -24.57
N ILE A 112 -6.89 -2.79 -24.42
CA ILE A 112 -5.75 -3.04 -23.55
C ILE A 112 -6.15 -3.17 -22.08
N HIS A 113 -7.17 -2.44 -21.62
CA HIS A 113 -7.70 -2.58 -20.27
C HIS A 113 -8.32 -3.98 -20.05
N LYS A 114 -9.09 -4.46 -21.05
CA LYS A 114 -9.70 -5.79 -21.00
C LYS A 114 -8.66 -6.91 -21.08
N LYS A 115 -7.61 -6.71 -21.88
CA LYS A 115 -6.48 -7.65 -21.95
C LYS A 115 -5.78 -7.75 -20.60
N LEU A 116 -5.51 -6.60 -19.93
CA LEU A 116 -4.87 -6.58 -18.62
C LEU A 116 -5.75 -7.22 -17.53
N GLU A 117 -7.05 -6.93 -17.51
CA GLU A 117 -8.00 -7.58 -16.58
C GLU A 117 -7.96 -9.11 -16.73
N LYS A 118 -7.99 -9.62 -17.96
CA LYS A 118 -7.88 -11.05 -18.24
C LYS A 118 -6.51 -11.63 -17.85
N LYS A 119 -5.44 -10.88 -18.07
CA LYS A 119 -4.08 -11.31 -17.73
C LYS A 119 -3.92 -11.46 -16.22
N ILE A 120 -4.41 -10.48 -15.45
CA ILE A 120 -4.36 -10.51 -13.98
C ILE A 120 -5.18 -11.68 -13.43
N SER A 121 -6.43 -11.86 -13.90
CA SER A 121 -7.25 -12.99 -13.43
C SER A 121 -6.65 -14.35 -13.78
N GLY A 122 -6.04 -14.48 -14.97
CA GLY A 122 -5.30 -15.68 -15.37
C GLY A 122 -4.08 -15.95 -14.48
N PHE A 123 -3.32 -14.90 -14.16
CA PHE A 123 -2.14 -15.01 -13.29
C PHE A 123 -2.54 -15.39 -11.85
N LEU A 124 -3.60 -14.80 -11.30
CA LEU A 124 -4.06 -15.06 -9.93
C LEU A 124 -4.95 -16.31 -9.79
N GLY A 125 -5.41 -16.89 -10.90
CA GLY A 125 -6.33 -18.04 -10.88
C GLY A 125 -7.74 -17.67 -10.40
N THR A 126 -8.22 -16.45 -10.71
CA THR A 126 -9.54 -15.94 -10.35
C THR A 126 -10.46 -15.86 -11.57
N ASP A 127 -11.77 -15.64 -11.36
CA ASP A 127 -12.75 -15.64 -12.46
C ASP A 127 -12.66 -14.38 -13.33
N ASP A 128 -12.50 -13.18 -12.71
CA ASP A 128 -12.44 -11.89 -13.42
C ASP A 128 -11.69 -10.84 -12.59
N THR A 129 -11.35 -9.72 -13.24
CA THR A 129 -10.63 -8.58 -12.63
C THR A 129 -11.23 -7.26 -13.08
N ILE A 130 -11.23 -6.27 -12.19
CA ILE A 130 -11.59 -4.87 -12.45
C ILE A 130 -10.42 -3.97 -12.08
N LEU A 131 -10.07 -3.01 -12.96
CA LEU A 131 -8.97 -2.06 -12.77
C LEU A 131 -9.43 -0.76 -12.15
N TYR A 132 -8.59 -0.18 -11.30
CA TYR A 132 -8.75 1.12 -10.64
C TYR A 132 -7.51 2.00 -10.83
N SER A 133 -7.64 3.30 -10.50
CA SER A 133 -6.51 4.26 -10.51
C SER A 133 -5.47 3.94 -9.44
N SER A 134 -5.86 3.26 -8.36
CA SER A 134 -5.00 2.80 -7.28
C SER A 134 -5.64 1.62 -6.52
N CYS A 135 -4.86 0.89 -5.74
CA CYS A 135 -5.41 -0.10 -4.79
C CYS A 135 -6.19 0.58 -3.65
N PHE A 136 -5.84 1.83 -3.33
CA PHE A 136 -6.63 2.62 -2.37
C PHE A 136 -8.07 2.81 -2.86
N ASP A 137 -8.25 3.12 -4.16
CA ASP A 137 -9.56 3.22 -4.80
C ASP A 137 -10.27 1.85 -4.87
N ALA A 138 -9.54 0.79 -5.15
CA ALA A 138 -10.08 -0.58 -5.16
C ALA A 138 -10.67 -0.96 -3.79
N ASN A 139 -9.92 -0.77 -2.72
CA ASN A 139 -10.37 -1.02 -1.35
C ASN A 139 -11.49 -0.06 -0.93
N GLY A 140 -11.38 1.23 -1.27
CA GLY A 140 -12.39 2.23 -0.97
C GLY A 140 -13.74 1.95 -1.61
N GLY A 141 -13.73 1.36 -2.83
CA GLY A 141 -14.94 1.05 -3.59
C GLY A 141 -15.51 -0.35 -3.36
N LEU A 142 -14.86 -1.19 -2.55
CA LEU A 142 -15.25 -2.59 -2.36
C LEU A 142 -16.43 -2.74 -1.39
N PHE A 143 -16.20 -2.40 -0.12
CA PHE A 143 -17.08 -2.77 0.99
C PHE A 143 -18.48 -2.15 0.88
N GLU A 144 -18.58 -0.85 0.59
CA GLU A 144 -19.88 -0.17 0.43
C GLU A 144 -20.68 -0.68 -0.76
N THR A 145 -19.98 -1.28 -1.75
CA THR A 145 -20.62 -1.79 -2.96
C THR A 145 -21.26 -3.16 -2.75
N ILE A 146 -20.56 -4.06 -2.02
CA ILE A 146 -20.98 -5.46 -1.92
C ILE A 146 -21.70 -5.78 -0.61
N LEU A 147 -21.65 -4.90 0.39
CA LEU A 147 -22.23 -5.12 1.72
C LEU A 147 -23.26 -4.05 2.08
N THR A 148 -24.22 -4.43 2.89
CA THR A 148 -25.30 -3.58 3.42
C THR A 148 -25.31 -3.56 4.94
N ALA A 149 -26.29 -2.89 5.56
CA ALA A 149 -26.47 -2.88 7.02
C ALA A 149 -26.86 -4.26 7.61
N GLU A 150 -27.28 -5.20 6.79
CA GLU A 150 -27.63 -6.57 7.19
C GLU A 150 -26.42 -7.50 7.28
N ASP A 151 -25.25 -7.02 6.82
CA ASP A 151 -24.03 -7.79 6.66
C ASP A 151 -22.99 -7.43 7.74
N ALA A 152 -21.88 -8.17 7.80
CA ALA A 152 -20.77 -7.94 8.70
C ALA A 152 -19.42 -7.96 7.99
N VAL A 153 -18.51 -7.05 8.41
CA VAL A 153 -17.08 -7.06 8.07
C VAL A 153 -16.30 -7.43 9.32
N ILE A 154 -15.44 -8.45 9.20
CA ILE A 154 -14.52 -8.90 10.26
C ILE A 154 -13.10 -8.54 9.80
N SER A 155 -12.57 -7.43 10.31
CA SER A 155 -11.33 -6.80 9.83
C SER A 155 -10.18 -7.03 10.79
N ASP A 156 -9.00 -7.40 10.27
CA ASP A 156 -7.75 -7.39 11.05
C ASP A 156 -7.44 -5.96 11.54
N GLU A 157 -6.93 -5.84 12.76
CA GLU A 157 -6.70 -4.52 13.37
C GLU A 157 -5.54 -3.74 12.77
N LEU A 158 -4.60 -4.41 12.10
CA LEU A 158 -3.44 -3.80 11.43
C LEU A 158 -3.59 -3.67 9.91
N ASN A 159 -4.80 -3.88 9.39
CA ASN A 159 -5.07 -3.67 7.98
C ASN A 159 -4.67 -2.28 7.50
N HIS A 160 -4.28 -2.19 6.23
CA HIS A 160 -3.92 -0.96 5.56
C HIS A 160 -5.03 0.11 5.67
N ALA A 161 -4.63 1.39 5.74
CA ALA A 161 -5.56 2.53 5.86
C ALA A 161 -6.69 2.51 4.83
N SER A 162 -6.44 2.07 3.60
CA SER A 162 -7.45 1.98 2.54
C SER A 162 -8.56 0.97 2.86
N ILE A 163 -8.23 -0.16 3.50
CA ILE A 163 -9.22 -1.13 3.98
C ILE A 163 -10.02 -0.51 5.14
N ILE A 164 -9.33 0.12 6.09
CA ILE A 164 -9.99 0.79 7.23
C ILE A 164 -10.97 1.85 6.74
N ASP A 165 -10.57 2.67 5.76
CA ASP A 165 -11.42 3.73 5.21
C ASP A 165 -12.56 3.15 4.36
N GLY A 166 -12.31 2.12 3.56
CA GLY A 166 -13.35 1.41 2.83
C GLY A 166 -14.41 0.80 3.76
N VAL A 167 -13.97 0.18 4.86
CA VAL A 167 -14.87 -0.33 5.92
C VAL A 167 -15.63 0.81 6.60
N ARG A 168 -15.03 1.99 6.80
CA ARG A 168 -15.73 3.17 7.35
C ARG A 168 -16.83 3.71 6.45
N LEU A 169 -16.67 3.64 5.15
CA LEU A 169 -17.70 4.04 4.16
C LEU A 169 -18.88 3.05 4.12
N CYS A 170 -18.65 1.80 4.48
CA CYS A 170 -19.66 0.75 4.47
C CYS A 170 -20.64 0.88 5.64
N LYS A 171 -21.90 0.44 5.43
CA LYS A 171 -22.97 0.38 6.46
C LYS A 171 -23.01 -0.93 7.23
N ALA A 172 -22.22 -1.95 6.83
CA ALA A 172 -22.18 -3.24 7.48
C ALA A 172 -21.71 -3.14 8.94
N LYS A 173 -22.14 -4.08 9.77
CA LYS A 173 -21.64 -4.24 11.14
C LYS A 173 -20.14 -4.51 11.10
N ARG A 174 -19.39 -3.86 12.00
CA ARG A 174 -17.93 -3.89 12.02
C ARG A 174 -17.41 -4.63 13.22
N PHE A 175 -16.63 -5.69 12.98
CA PHE A 175 -15.93 -6.46 13.98
C PHE A 175 -14.43 -6.36 13.69
N ARG A 176 -13.63 -6.08 14.71
CA ARG A 176 -12.17 -5.98 14.58
C ARG A 176 -11.54 -7.07 15.41
N TYR A 177 -10.67 -7.87 14.83
CA TYR A 177 -9.91 -8.88 15.52
C TYR A 177 -8.42 -8.51 15.60
N LYS A 178 -7.74 -9.05 16.63
CA LYS A 178 -6.31 -8.81 16.85
C LYS A 178 -5.49 -9.38 15.73
N ASN A 179 -4.42 -8.65 15.37
CA ASN A 179 -3.59 -9.00 14.24
C ASN A 179 -3.18 -10.48 14.24
N ASN A 180 -3.54 -11.14 13.16
CA ASN A 180 -3.18 -12.54 12.88
C ASN A 180 -3.59 -13.55 13.98
N ASP A 181 -4.54 -13.18 14.86
CA ASP A 181 -5.05 -14.03 15.95
C ASP A 181 -6.32 -14.79 15.53
N MET A 182 -6.13 -16.07 15.19
CA MET A 182 -7.24 -16.94 14.72
C MET A 182 -8.26 -17.22 15.80
N LYS A 183 -7.90 -17.16 17.09
CA LYS A 183 -8.86 -17.35 18.19
C LYS A 183 -9.78 -16.14 18.33
N ASP A 184 -9.20 -14.94 18.22
CA ASP A 184 -9.99 -13.71 18.26
C ASP A 184 -10.83 -13.55 16.99
N LEU A 185 -10.30 -13.94 15.81
CA LEU A 185 -11.07 -14.00 14.56
C LEU A 185 -12.29 -14.92 14.70
N GLU A 186 -12.12 -16.12 15.26
CA GLU A 186 -13.23 -17.04 15.50
C GLU A 186 -14.27 -16.45 16.46
N ALA A 187 -13.83 -15.76 17.53
CA ALA A 187 -14.73 -15.08 18.44
C ALA A 187 -15.56 -14.01 17.73
N LYS A 188 -14.93 -13.21 16.85
CA LYS A 188 -15.63 -12.17 16.06
C LYS A 188 -16.59 -12.72 15.02
N LEU A 189 -16.29 -13.89 14.45
CA LEU A 189 -17.22 -14.59 13.55
C LEU A 189 -18.48 -15.06 14.30
N LYS A 190 -18.32 -15.58 15.53
CA LYS A 190 -19.46 -15.94 16.41
C LYS A 190 -20.31 -14.71 16.77
N GLU A 191 -19.65 -13.60 17.17
CA GLU A 191 -20.35 -12.33 17.45
C GLU A 191 -21.15 -11.85 16.22
N ALA A 192 -20.61 -12.00 15.00
CA ALA A 192 -21.30 -11.65 13.77
C ALA A 192 -22.52 -12.55 13.49
N ASP A 193 -22.42 -13.87 13.77
CA ASP A 193 -23.54 -14.80 13.67
C ASP A 193 -24.65 -14.46 14.69
N GLU A 194 -24.29 -14.23 15.94
CA GLU A 194 -25.22 -13.80 17.01
C GLU A 194 -25.90 -12.46 16.68
N ALA A 195 -25.21 -11.56 15.98
CA ALA A 195 -25.77 -10.32 15.49
C ALA A 195 -26.68 -10.49 14.27
N GLY A 196 -26.85 -11.73 13.75
CA GLY A 196 -27.71 -12.06 12.60
C GLY A 196 -27.19 -11.54 11.28
N ALA A 197 -25.86 -11.52 11.07
CA ALA A 197 -25.28 -11.09 9.80
C ALA A 197 -25.66 -12.02 8.65
N ARG A 198 -26.22 -11.46 7.58
CA ARG A 198 -26.60 -12.20 6.36
C ARG A 198 -25.37 -12.68 5.59
N ILE A 199 -24.39 -11.77 5.38
CA ILE A 199 -23.10 -12.05 4.78
C ILE A 199 -22.03 -11.66 5.79
N LYS A 200 -21.00 -12.49 5.93
CA LYS A 200 -19.78 -12.21 6.68
C LYS A 200 -18.64 -12.10 5.69
N LEU A 201 -17.86 -11.02 5.75
CA LEU A 201 -16.65 -10.82 4.95
C LEU A 201 -15.46 -10.64 5.90
N ILE A 202 -14.51 -11.56 5.85
CA ILE A 202 -13.22 -11.41 6.52
C ILE A 202 -12.31 -10.59 5.62
N ALA A 203 -11.70 -9.53 6.16
CA ALA A 203 -10.79 -8.66 5.42
C ALA A 203 -9.43 -8.60 6.13
N THR A 204 -8.36 -8.90 5.38
CA THR A 204 -6.98 -8.87 5.88
C THR A 204 -6.00 -8.42 4.81
N ASP A 205 -4.89 -7.78 5.23
CA ASP A 205 -3.70 -7.70 4.38
C ASP A 205 -3.08 -9.09 4.24
N GLY A 206 -2.59 -9.44 3.08
CA GLY A 206 -1.78 -10.64 2.87
C GLY A 206 -0.41 -10.51 3.50
N VAL A 207 0.16 -9.30 3.43
CA VAL A 207 1.39 -8.91 4.11
C VAL A 207 1.20 -7.55 4.79
N PHE A 208 1.37 -7.51 6.10
CA PHE A 208 1.30 -6.28 6.90
C PHE A 208 2.51 -5.40 6.65
N SER A 209 2.31 -4.29 5.95
CA SER A 209 3.35 -3.48 5.32
C SER A 209 4.34 -2.82 6.28
N MET A 210 3.97 -2.61 7.55
CA MET A 210 4.84 -1.99 8.54
C MET A 210 5.73 -3.01 9.27
N ASP A 211 5.37 -4.29 9.20
CA ASP A 211 6.00 -5.36 9.95
C ASP A 211 6.65 -6.43 9.05
N GLY A 212 6.25 -6.53 7.79
CA GLY A 212 6.69 -7.58 6.88
C GLY A 212 6.18 -8.98 7.29
N ILE A 213 5.10 -9.04 8.08
CA ILE A 213 4.49 -10.29 8.52
C ILE A 213 3.51 -10.76 7.45
N ILE A 214 3.65 -12.01 7.01
CA ILE A 214 2.69 -12.68 6.14
C ILE A 214 1.53 -13.18 7.00
N CYS A 215 0.28 -12.94 6.58
CA CYS A 215 -0.87 -13.38 7.34
C CYS A 215 -1.02 -14.91 7.36
N ASN A 216 -1.65 -15.44 8.41
CA ASN A 216 -2.04 -16.85 8.48
C ASN A 216 -3.29 -17.10 7.61
N LEU A 217 -3.15 -16.92 6.29
CA LEU A 217 -4.27 -16.99 5.36
C LEU A 217 -4.93 -18.37 5.34
N LYS A 218 -4.17 -19.44 5.60
CA LYS A 218 -4.74 -20.78 5.77
C LYS A 218 -5.72 -20.83 6.94
N GLY A 219 -5.33 -20.32 8.10
CA GLY A 219 -6.22 -20.24 9.27
C GLY A 219 -7.45 -19.37 9.03
N VAL A 220 -7.28 -18.26 8.30
CA VAL A 220 -8.40 -17.39 7.89
C VAL A 220 -9.38 -18.16 7.00
N CYS A 221 -8.90 -18.85 5.97
CA CYS A 221 -9.73 -19.65 5.07
C CYS A 221 -10.44 -20.82 5.81
N ASP A 222 -9.73 -21.51 6.73
CA ASP A 222 -10.32 -22.60 7.52
C ASP A 222 -11.48 -22.10 8.40
N LEU A 223 -11.37 -20.91 8.97
CA LEU A 223 -12.46 -20.27 9.72
C LEU A 223 -13.56 -19.74 8.79
N ALA A 224 -13.21 -19.21 7.63
CA ALA A 224 -14.19 -18.77 6.64
C ALA A 224 -15.09 -19.93 6.18
N ASP A 225 -14.50 -21.08 5.87
CA ASP A 225 -15.26 -22.27 5.50
C ASP A 225 -16.17 -22.74 6.66
N LYS A 226 -15.66 -22.75 7.89
CA LYS A 226 -16.40 -23.16 9.09
C LYS A 226 -17.63 -22.27 9.36
N TYR A 227 -17.50 -20.96 9.14
CA TYR A 227 -18.52 -19.97 9.45
C TYR A 227 -19.26 -19.44 8.22
N ASN A 228 -19.08 -20.05 7.05
CA ASN A 228 -19.67 -19.62 5.78
C ASN A 228 -19.46 -18.11 5.53
N ALA A 229 -18.21 -17.68 5.56
CA ALA A 229 -17.78 -16.32 5.35
C ALA A 229 -16.97 -16.19 4.05
N LEU A 230 -17.04 -15.03 3.40
CA LEU A 230 -16.17 -14.67 2.29
C LEU A 230 -14.80 -14.20 2.82
N VAL A 231 -13.75 -14.38 2.01
CA VAL A 231 -12.38 -13.93 2.31
C VAL A 231 -11.93 -12.88 1.30
N MET A 232 -11.53 -11.71 1.81
CA MET A 232 -10.86 -10.65 1.05
C MET A 232 -9.43 -10.49 1.55
N VAL A 233 -8.48 -10.48 0.62
CA VAL A 233 -7.05 -10.25 0.90
C VAL A 233 -6.54 -9.07 0.07
N ASP A 234 -5.85 -8.13 0.71
CA ASP A 234 -5.02 -7.14 0.02
C ASP A 234 -3.60 -7.69 -0.14
N ASP A 235 -3.24 -8.06 -1.34
CA ASP A 235 -1.95 -8.65 -1.71
C ASP A 235 -0.98 -7.63 -2.34
N SER A 236 -1.18 -6.35 -2.08
CA SER A 236 -0.33 -5.25 -2.58
C SER A 236 1.15 -5.37 -2.21
N HIS A 237 1.48 -6.09 -1.17
CA HIS A 237 2.85 -6.38 -0.74
C HIS A 237 3.28 -7.83 -1.00
N ALA A 238 2.58 -8.55 -1.89
CA ALA A 238 2.84 -9.96 -2.13
C ALA A 238 2.89 -10.35 -3.61
N VAL A 239 1.90 -9.94 -4.41
CA VAL A 239 1.85 -10.31 -5.82
C VAL A 239 3.07 -9.81 -6.57
N GLY A 240 3.66 -10.72 -7.34
CA GLY A 240 4.90 -10.57 -8.09
C GLY A 240 6.07 -11.35 -7.49
N PHE A 241 6.09 -11.64 -6.17
CA PHE A 241 7.28 -12.25 -5.55
C PHE A 241 7.02 -13.18 -4.34
N VAL A 242 5.86 -13.10 -3.68
CA VAL A 242 5.49 -14.04 -2.61
C VAL A 242 4.86 -15.28 -3.24
N GLY A 243 5.24 -16.47 -2.75
CA GLY A 243 4.88 -17.75 -3.34
C GLY A 243 5.93 -18.23 -4.37
N LYS A 244 5.85 -19.47 -4.80
CA LYS A 244 6.85 -20.10 -5.69
C LYS A 244 6.90 -19.44 -7.08
N THR A 245 5.78 -18.97 -7.57
CA THR A 245 5.66 -18.31 -8.88
C THR A 245 5.22 -16.85 -8.76
N GLY A 246 5.24 -16.29 -7.52
CA GLY A 246 4.91 -14.90 -7.27
C GLY A 246 3.42 -14.57 -7.34
N ARG A 247 2.53 -15.56 -7.17
CA ARG A 247 1.07 -15.34 -7.24
C ARG A 247 0.48 -14.78 -5.94
N GLY A 248 1.32 -14.51 -4.94
CA GLY A 248 0.91 -13.86 -3.70
C GLY A 248 0.68 -14.82 -2.54
N THR A 249 -0.03 -14.31 -1.52
CA THR A 249 -0.18 -15.02 -0.24
C THR A 249 -1.06 -16.26 -0.34
N ALA A 250 -2.00 -16.33 -1.28
CA ALA A 250 -2.81 -17.52 -1.50
C ALA A 250 -1.95 -18.72 -1.94
N GLU A 251 -1.02 -18.50 -2.88
CA GLU A 251 -0.03 -19.50 -3.30
C GLU A 251 0.90 -19.88 -2.14
N TYR A 252 1.45 -18.88 -1.46
CA TYR A 252 2.39 -19.08 -0.35
C TYR A 252 1.78 -19.93 0.78
N CYS A 253 0.50 -19.72 1.10
CA CYS A 253 -0.21 -20.45 2.14
C CYS A 253 -0.91 -21.73 1.65
N GLY A 254 -0.86 -22.07 0.36
CA GLY A 254 -1.48 -23.26 -0.23
C GLY A 254 -3.02 -23.22 -0.14
N VAL A 255 -3.62 -22.06 -0.37
CA VAL A 255 -5.07 -21.82 -0.29
C VAL A 255 -5.64 -21.19 -1.57
N GLU A 256 -4.99 -21.43 -2.70
CA GLU A 256 -5.47 -20.98 -4.00
C GLU A 256 -6.89 -21.47 -4.24
N GLY A 257 -7.74 -20.60 -4.81
CA GLY A 257 -9.15 -20.87 -5.04
C GLY A 257 -10.07 -20.75 -3.81
N ARG A 258 -9.52 -20.54 -2.59
CA ARG A 258 -10.29 -20.34 -1.35
C ARG A 258 -10.46 -18.86 -0.96
N VAL A 259 -9.79 -17.96 -1.66
CA VAL A 259 -9.92 -16.51 -1.49
C VAL A 259 -10.92 -16.00 -2.51
N ASP A 260 -11.94 -15.26 -2.05
CA ASP A 260 -13.02 -14.79 -2.91
C ASP A 260 -12.70 -13.46 -3.59
N ILE A 261 -11.89 -12.60 -2.93
CA ILE A 261 -11.53 -11.26 -3.38
C ILE A 261 -10.06 -11.02 -3.08
N ILE A 262 -9.29 -10.70 -4.12
CA ILE A 262 -7.90 -10.27 -4.02
C ILE A 262 -7.82 -8.83 -4.52
N THR A 263 -7.35 -7.90 -3.70
CA THR A 263 -6.97 -6.58 -4.16
C THR A 263 -5.46 -6.47 -4.27
N GLY A 264 -4.99 -5.60 -5.17
CA GLY A 264 -3.57 -5.44 -5.39
C GLY A 264 -3.25 -4.13 -6.11
N THR A 265 -1.97 -3.80 -6.14
CA THR A 265 -1.46 -2.56 -6.73
C THR A 265 -0.47 -2.82 -7.86
N LEU A 266 -0.52 -1.98 -8.89
CA LEU A 266 0.51 -1.90 -9.93
C LEU A 266 1.64 -0.91 -9.54
N GLY A 267 1.52 -0.27 -8.39
CA GLY A 267 2.43 0.78 -7.91
C GLY A 267 3.57 0.30 -7.00
N LYS A 268 3.84 -1.01 -6.93
CA LYS A 268 4.90 -1.60 -6.10
C LYS A 268 5.72 -2.62 -6.91
N ALA A 269 5.77 -3.90 -6.49
CA ALA A 269 6.47 -4.95 -7.20
C ALA A 269 6.05 -5.06 -8.67
N LEU A 270 4.80 -4.78 -8.96
CA LEU A 270 4.23 -4.83 -10.30
C LEU A 270 4.54 -3.55 -11.12
N GLY A 271 5.82 -3.20 -11.25
CA GLY A 271 6.33 -2.14 -12.12
C GLY A 271 6.46 -0.77 -11.46
N GLY A 272 5.85 -0.52 -10.30
CA GLY A 272 6.07 0.70 -9.50
C GLY A 272 5.39 1.97 -10.04
N ALA A 273 4.54 1.90 -11.07
CA ALA A 273 3.86 3.07 -11.63
C ALA A 273 2.64 3.46 -10.78
N SER A 274 1.45 3.36 -11.33
CA SER A 274 0.20 3.58 -10.60
C SER A 274 -0.86 2.59 -11.08
N GLY A 275 -1.96 2.51 -10.36
CA GLY A 275 -3.04 1.60 -10.66
C GLY A 275 -3.25 0.58 -9.56
N GLY A 276 -4.43 0.00 -9.58
CA GLY A 276 -4.81 -1.08 -8.69
C GLY A 276 -5.89 -1.94 -9.33
N TYR A 277 -6.20 -3.02 -8.68
CA TYR A 277 -7.20 -3.95 -9.16
C TYR A 277 -7.92 -4.65 -8.00
N THR A 278 -9.12 -5.13 -8.30
CA THR A 278 -9.81 -6.17 -7.55
C THR A 278 -10.02 -7.35 -8.47
N SER A 279 -9.61 -8.54 -8.04
CA SER A 279 -9.71 -9.79 -8.77
C SER A 279 -10.43 -10.82 -7.90
N GLY A 280 -11.31 -11.64 -8.44
CA GLY A 280 -12.08 -12.60 -7.63
C GLY A 280 -13.26 -13.20 -8.33
N ARG A 281 -14.31 -13.52 -7.55
CA ARG A 281 -15.53 -14.14 -8.05
C ARG A 281 -16.24 -13.23 -9.05
N LYS A 282 -16.68 -13.81 -10.16
CA LYS A 282 -17.27 -13.06 -11.28
C LYS A 282 -18.46 -12.20 -10.84
N GLU A 283 -19.34 -12.72 -9.99
CA GLU A 283 -20.53 -12.01 -9.51
C GLU A 283 -20.18 -10.76 -8.72
N ILE A 284 -19.09 -10.80 -7.94
CA ILE A 284 -18.58 -9.67 -7.17
C ILE A 284 -17.98 -8.63 -8.13
N ILE A 285 -17.16 -9.07 -9.08
CA ILE A 285 -16.52 -8.18 -10.06
C ILE A 285 -17.57 -7.49 -10.96
N ASP A 286 -18.59 -8.23 -11.40
CA ASP A 286 -19.71 -7.66 -12.18
C ASP A 286 -20.46 -6.60 -11.38
N LEU A 287 -20.72 -6.82 -10.09
CA LEU A 287 -21.38 -5.84 -9.22
C LEU A 287 -20.51 -4.60 -9.01
N LEU A 288 -19.19 -4.77 -8.81
CA LEU A 288 -18.24 -3.65 -8.70
C LEU A 288 -18.24 -2.78 -9.96
N ARG A 289 -18.29 -3.38 -11.15
CA ARG A 289 -18.38 -2.65 -12.42
C ARG A 289 -19.61 -1.75 -12.50
N GLN A 290 -20.72 -2.16 -11.86
CA GLN A 290 -21.99 -1.43 -11.90
C GLN A 290 -22.12 -0.36 -10.81
N ARG A 291 -21.46 -0.52 -9.65
CA ARG A 291 -21.77 0.28 -8.47
C ARG A 291 -20.56 0.86 -7.73
N SER A 292 -19.35 0.36 -7.96
CA SER A 292 -18.15 0.87 -7.27
C SER A 292 -17.87 2.32 -7.68
N ARG A 293 -18.05 3.25 -6.75
CA ARG A 293 -17.94 4.69 -7.01
C ARG A 293 -16.58 5.12 -7.56
N PRO A 294 -15.43 4.66 -7.02
CA PRO A 294 -14.12 4.99 -7.59
C PRO A 294 -13.98 4.52 -9.06
N TYR A 295 -14.59 3.39 -9.42
CA TYR A 295 -14.60 2.92 -10.80
C TYR A 295 -15.49 3.74 -11.72
N LEU A 296 -16.67 4.11 -11.24
CA LEU A 296 -17.67 4.84 -12.03
C LEU A 296 -17.33 6.32 -12.23
N PHE A 297 -16.57 6.92 -11.32
CA PHE A 297 -16.39 8.37 -11.28
C PHE A 297 -14.94 8.85 -11.35
N SER A 298 -13.96 7.91 -11.37
CA SER A 298 -12.56 8.24 -11.60
C SER A 298 -12.12 7.85 -13.01
N ASN A 299 -11.17 8.59 -13.57
CA ASN A 299 -10.63 8.27 -14.90
C ASN A 299 -10.02 6.87 -14.93
N SER A 300 -10.08 6.26 -16.11
CA SER A 300 -9.47 4.96 -16.37
C SER A 300 -7.96 5.00 -16.16
N LEU A 301 -7.39 3.83 -15.82
CA LEU A 301 -5.94 3.63 -15.82
C LEU A 301 -5.34 4.08 -17.16
N ALA A 302 -4.22 4.82 -17.11
CA ALA A 302 -3.56 5.31 -18.32
C ALA A 302 -3.13 4.15 -19.24
N PRO A 303 -3.34 4.26 -20.56
CA PRO A 303 -3.01 3.18 -21.50
C PRO A 303 -1.58 2.67 -21.39
N ALA A 304 -0.61 3.57 -21.25
CA ALA A 304 0.81 3.20 -21.15
C ALA A 304 1.12 2.33 -19.92
N ILE A 305 0.43 2.59 -18.79
CA ILE A 305 0.55 1.75 -17.60
C ILE A 305 -0.05 0.37 -17.87
N ALA A 306 -1.21 0.31 -18.52
CA ALA A 306 -1.84 -0.96 -18.87
C ALA A 306 -0.95 -1.79 -19.82
N GLY A 307 -0.31 -1.15 -20.81
CA GLY A 307 0.61 -1.81 -21.73
C GLY A 307 1.89 -2.33 -21.06
N ALA A 308 2.51 -1.50 -20.22
CA ALA A 308 3.68 -1.92 -19.44
C ALA A 308 3.32 -3.05 -18.45
N SER A 309 2.12 -3.01 -17.87
CA SER A 309 1.68 -4.08 -16.94
C SER A 309 1.43 -5.41 -17.66
N LEU A 310 0.96 -5.41 -18.91
CA LEU A 310 0.87 -6.64 -19.72
C LEU A 310 2.25 -7.27 -19.92
N GLU A 311 3.23 -6.48 -20.35
CA GLU A 311 4.62 -6.92 -20.52
C GLU A 311 5.21 -7.46 -19.20
N LEU A 312 4.89 -6.80 -18.08
CA LEU A 312 5.32 -7.22 -16.75
C LEU A 312 4.80 -8.61 -16.39
N PHE A 313 3.51 -8.88 -16.58
CA PHE A 313 2.94 -10.19 -16.28
C PHE A 313 3.53 -11.27 -17.21
N ASP A 314 3.84 -10.95 -18.45
CA ASP A 314 4.57 -11.87 -19.34
C ASP A 314 5.96 -12.19 -18.76
N MET A 315 6.72 -11.19 -18.29
CA MET A 315 8.01 -11.39 -17.63
C MET A 315 7.90 -12.29 -16.37
N LEU A 316 6.87 -12.10 -15.55
CA LEU A 316 6.66 -12.93 -14.35
C LEU A 316 6.32 -14.40 -14.68
N GLU A 317 5.66 -14.64 -15.81
CA GLU A 317 5.36 -16.00 -16.28
C GLU A 317 6.56 -16.65 -16.99
N GLU A 318 7.46 -15.85 -17.60
CA GLU A 318 8.67 -16.32 -18.28
C GLU A 318 9.73 -16.82 -17.29
N SER A 319 9.90 -16.17 -16.13
CA SER A 319 11.01 -16.47 -15.21
C SER A 319 10.69 -16.09 -13.75
N THR A 320 11.23 -16.87 -12.82
CA THR A 320 11.22 -16.59 -11.38
C THR A 320 12.55 -15.97 -10.88
N GLU A 321 13.51 -15.71 -11.76
CA GLU A 321 14.87 -15.29 -11.37
C GLU A 321 14.88 -14.05 -10.45
N LEU A 322 14.09 -13.02 -10.76
CA LEU A 322 14.01 -11.80 -9.93
C LEU A 322 13.47 -12.11 -8.54
N ARG A 323 12.44 -12.94 -8.46
CA ARG A 323 11.84 -13.39 -7.21
C ARG A 323 12.83 -14.23 -6.38
N ASP A 324 13.50 -15.18 -7.02
CA ASP A 324 14.45 -16.09 -6.37
C ASP A 324 15.66 -15.31 -5.84
N HIS A 325 16.17 -14.37 -6.64
CA HIS A 325 17.25 -13.47 -6.19
C HIS A 325 16.80 -12.57 -5.02
N LEU A 326 15.58 -12.01 -5.08
CA LEU A 326 15.02 -11.22 -3.97
C LEU A 326 14.96 -12.04 -2.66
N GLU A 327 14.54 -13.29 -2.75
CA GLU A 327 14.48 -14.20 -1.60
C GLU A 327 15.89 -14.45 -1.02
N GLU A 328 16.89 -14.76 -1.87
CA GLU A 328 18.28 -14.96 -1.48
C GLU A 328 18.87 -13.74 -0.78
N VAL A 329 18.78 -12.57 -1.42
CA VAL A 329 19.34 -11.32 -0.89
C VAL A 329 18.63 -10.89 0.40
N THR A 330 17.31 -11.11 0.49
CA THR A 330 16.54 -10.84 1.71
C THR A 330 16.99 -11.75 2.87
N ALA A 331 17.14 -13.03 2.64
CA ALA A 331 17.62 -13.97 3.66
C ALA A 331 19.03 -13.59 4.13
N TYR A 332 19.90 -13.21 3.21
CA TYR A 332 21.25 -12.73 3.51
C TYR A 332 21.21 -11.47 4.38
N TYR A 333 20.42 -10.46 3.99
CA TYR A 333 20.29 -9.22 4.74
C TYR A 333 19.77 -9.43 6.16
N ARG A 334 18.69 -10.21 6.31
CA ARG A 334 18.11 -10.54 7.62
C ARG A 334 19.15 -11.24 8.52
N LYS A 335 19.89 -12.20 7.96
CA LYS A 335 20.96 -12.89 8.70
C LYS A 335 22.04 -11.93 9.16
N GLN A 336 22.52 -11.05 8.27
CA GLN A 336 23.56 -10.06 8.60
C GLN A 336 23.10 -9.11 9.73
N LEU A 337 21.85 -8.64 9.71
CA LEU A 337 21.34 -7.80 10.79
C LEU A 337 21.28 -8.54 12.13
N VAL A 338 20.77 -9.77 12.15
CA VAL A 338 20.67 -10.59 13.37
C VAL A 338 22.06 -10.93 13.93
N ASP A 339 22.99 -11.35 13.08
CA ASP A 339 24.36 -11.69 13.48
C ASP A 339 25.10 -10.48 14.09
N ASN A 340 24.73 -9.27 13.67
CA ASN A 340 25.26 -8.02 14.22
C ASN A 340 24.42 -7.42 15.35
N GLY A 341 23.46 -8.17 15.91
CA GLY A 341 22.71 -7.84 17.11
C GLY A 341 21.64 -6.75 16.91
N PHE A 342 21.14 -6.57 15.68
CA PHE A 342 19.96 -5.73 15.44
C PHE A 342 18.68 -6.50 15.74
N ASP A 343 17.75 -5.81 16.42
CA ASP A 343 16.42 -6.33 16.67
C ASP A 343 15.54 -6.09 15.43
N ILE A 344 15.14 -7.18 14.77
CA ILE A 344 14.26 -7.15 13.60
C ILE A 344 13.04 -8.04 13.84
N ILE A 345 11.93 -7.68 13.23
CA ILE A 345 10.74 -8.56 13.26
C ILE A 345 11.05 -9.84 12.44
N PRO A 346 10.92 -11.04 13.05
CA PRO A 346 11.17 -12.31 12.35
C PRO A 346 10.25 -12.49 11.13
N GLY A 347 10.77 -13.13 10.09
CA GLY A 347 10.02 -13.42 8.86
C GLY A 347 10.92 -13.64 7.66
N THR A 348 10.31 -13.83 6.49
CA THR A 348 10.99 -14.06 5.21
C THR A 348 10.78 -12.93 4.20
N HIS A 349 9.85 -12.01 4.49
CA HIS A 349 9.48 -10.93 3.58
C HIS A 349 10.61 -9.89 3.43
N PRO A 350 10.81 -9.29 2.23
CA PRO A 350 11.84 -8.26 1.98
C PRO A 350 11.59 -6.91 2.69
N CYS A 351 10.43 -6.69 3.26
CA CYS A 351 10.21 -5.63 4.24
C CYS A 351 10.80 -6.06 5.58
N VAL A 352 11.88 -5.39 6.03
CA VAL A 352 12.64 -5.73 7.23
C VAL A 352 12.66 -4.54 8.18
N PRO A 353 11.78 -4.50 9.18
CA PRO A 353 11.80 -3.45 10.19
C PRO A 353 12.95 -3.67 11.18
N VAL A 354 13.84 -2.69 11.29
CA VAL A 354 14.88 -2.63 12.34
C VAL A 354 14.32 -1.80 13.50
N MET A 355 14.09 -2.44 14.63
CA MET A 355 13.40 -1.85 15.78
C MET A 355 14.32 -0.93 16.58
N LEU A 356 13.89 0.32 16.76
CA LEU A 356 14.59 1.34 17.55
C LEU A 356 13.75 1.85 18.71
N TYR A 357 12.44 1.57 18.71
CA TYR A 357 11.46 1.86 19.76
C TYR A 357 11.21 3.35 20.01
N ASP A 358 12.24 4.16 20.24
CA ASP A 358 12.15 5.60 20.49
C ASP A 358 12.10 6.40 19.18
N GLU A 359 11.18 7.37 19.12
CA GLU A 359 10.90 8.14 17.90
C GLU A 359 12.04 9.08 17.51
N LYS A 360 12.70 9.70 18.50
CA LYS A 360 13.81 10.63 18.24
C LYS A 360 15.06 9.86 17.81
N THR A 361 15.31 8.72 18.44
CA THR A 361 16.38 7.80 18.07
C THR A 361 16.20 7.33 16.64
N ALA A 362 14.99 6.91 16.25
CA ALA A 362 14.73 6.47 14.90
C ALA A 362 14.92 7.58 13.85
N ALA A 363 14.47 8.79 14.15
CA ALA A 363 14.65 9.95 13.26
C ALA A 363 16.11 10.32 13.06
N GLU A 364 16.89 10.37 14.14
CA GLU A 364 18.34 10.66 14.09
C GLU A 364 19.09 9.54 13.37
N PHE A 365 18.74 8.29 13.63
CA PHE A 365 19.32 7.13 12.96
C PHE A 365 19.11 7.20 11.44
N ALA A 366 17.88 7.48 10.99
CA ALA A 366 17.57 7.62 9.57
C ALA A 366 18.37 8.74 8.91
N LYS A 367 18.51 9.87 9.59
CA LYS A 367 19.32 11.01 9.12
C LYS A 367 20.78 10.61 8.90
N ARG A 368 21.42 9.97 9.88
CA ARG A 368 22.83 9.53 9.78
C ARG A 368 23.01 8.46 8.70
N MET A 369 22.06 7.55 8.53
CA MET A 369 22.09 6.59 7.42
C MET A 369 22.13 7.30 6.07
N MET A 370 21.31 8.35 5.88
CA MET A 370 21.34 9.15 4.65
C MET A 370 22.67 9.89 4.45
N GLU A 371 23.30 10.36 5.52
CA GLU A 371 24.64 10.99 5.48
C GLU A 371 25.73 9.98 5.05
N LYS A 372 25.56 8.70 5.41
CA LYS A 372 26.46 7.59 5.02
C LYS A 372 26.15 6.98 3.65
N GLY A 373 25.15 7.46 2.92
CA GLY A 373 24.85 6.99 1.57
C GLY A 373 23.74 5.94 1.49
N VAL A 374 22.93 5.76 2.54
CA VAL A 374 21.80 4.81 2.55
C VAL A 374 20.48 5.55 2.79
N TYR A 375 19.58 5.54 1.80
CA TYR A 375 18.27 6.18 1.92
C TYR A 375 17.29 5.28 2.66
N VAL A 376 16.99 5.61 3.89
CA VAL A 376 16.00 4.97 4.76
C VAL A 376 15.05 6.00 5.36
N VAL A 377 13.91 5.55 5.85
CA VAL A 377 12.90 6.40 6.51
C VAL A 377 12.54 5.80 7.87
N ALA A 378 12.50 6.65 8.88
CA ALA A 378 12.00 6.30 10.20
C ALA A 378 10.47 6.30 10.19
N PHE A 379 9.87 5.28 10.79
CA PHE A 379 8.43 5.18 11.03
C PHE A 379 8.16 5.26 12.52
N SER A 380 7.29 6.20 12.90
CA SER A 380 6.86 6.47 14.27
C SER A 380 5.35 6.64 14.33
N TYR A 381 4.81 6.91 15.51
CA TYR A 381 3.40 7.25 15.67
C TYR A 381 3.03 8.46 14.80
N PRO A 382 1.84 8.50 14.15
CA PRO A 382 0.73 7.54 14.26
C PRO A 382 0.78 6.37 13.26
N VAL A 383 1.83 6.24 12.44
CA VAL A 383 1.95 5.20 11.40
C VAL A 383 2.20 3.82 12.04
N VAL A 384 2.95 3.80 13.13
CA VAL A 384 3.16 2.63 13.99
C VAL A 384 2.80 2.98 15.43
N PRO A 385 2.49 2.02 16.32
CA PRO A 385 2.15 2.29 17.72
C PRO A 385 3.28 3.04 18.45
N LYS A 386 2.92 3.84 19.49
CA LYS A 386 3.89 4.52 20.36
C LYS A 386 4.85 3.51 20.99
N GLY A 387 6.14 3.87 21.04
CA GLY A 387 7.17 2.99 21.57
C GLY A 387 7.53 1.82 20.62
N LYS A 388 7.15 1.90 19.37
CA LYS A 388 7.45 0.91 18.31
C LYS A 388 8.08 1.54 17.07
N ALA A 389 8.79 2.67 17.28
CA ALA A 389 9.50 3.33 16.19
C ALA A 389 10.58 2.44 15.60
N ARG A 390 10.78 2.53 14.28
CA ARG A 390 11.64 1.63 13.51
C ARG A 390 12.18 2.29 12.25
N ILE A 391 13.26 1.77 11.73
CA ILE A 391 13.65 1.96 10.33
C ILE A 391 13.04 0.79 9.54
N ARG A 392 12.09 1.09 8.66
CA ARG A 392 11.52 0.06 7.78
C ARG A 392 12.36 -0.02 6.51
N THR A 393 13.24 -1.00 6.42
CA THR A 393 14.00 -1.26 5.21
C THR A 393 13.24 -2.16 4.25
N GLN A 394 13.48 -1.97 2.95
CA GLN A 394 12.90 -2.77 1.89
C GLN A 394 13.98 -3.22 0.93
N VAL A 395 14.22 -4.52 0.90
CA VAL A 395 15.13 -5.15 -0.06
C VAL A 395 14.45 -5.20 -1.42
N CYS A 396 15.24 -4.98 -2.48
CA CYS A 396 14.76 -5.14 -3.85
C CYS A 396 15.68 -6.09 -4.63
N ALA A 397 15.14 -6.72 -5.67
CA ALA A 397 15.88 -7.68 -6.50
C ALA A 397 17.09 -7.06 -7.24
N SER A 398 17.19 -5.74 -7.27
CA SER A 398 18.37 -5.06 -7.86
C SER A 398 19.51 -4.80 -6.87
N HIS A 399 19.34 -5.14 -5.57
CA HIS A 399 20.43 -5.06 -4.60
C HIS A 399 21.37 -6.25 -4.77
N THR A 400 22.67 -5.99 -4.71
CA THR A 400 23.71 -7.03 -4.67
C THR A 400 24.09 -7.36 -3.23
N LYS A 401 24.86 -8.46 -3.03
CA LYS A 401 25.42 -8.78 -1.71
C LYS A 401 26.36 -7.71 -1.20
N GLU A 402 27.13 -7.07 -2.08
CA GLU A 402 28.02 -5.95 -1.78
C GLU A 402 27.23 -4.73 -1.31
N ASP A 403 26.08 -4.44 -1.94
CA ASP A 403 25.17 -3.38 -1.47
C ASP A 403 24.66 -3.68 -0.05
N ILE A 404 24.27 -4.92 0.21
CA ILE A 404 23.81 -5.36 1.53
C ILE A 404 24.92 -5.24 2.58
N ASP A 405 26.13 -5.66 2.26
CA ASP A 405 27.30 -5.55 3.17
C ASP A 405 27.57 -4.08 3.51
N PHE A 406 27.52 -3.19 2.52
CA PHE A 406 27.68 -1.76 2.74
C PHE A 406 26.55 -1.19 3.62
N ILE A 407 25.29 -1.56 3.36
CA ILE A 407 24.14 -1.12 4.15
C ILE A 407 24.29 -1.56 5.61
N VAL A 408 24.61 -2.84 5.85
CA VAL A 408 24.78 -3.37 7.22
C VAL A 408 25.95 -2.69 7.93
N LYS A 409 27.07 -2.44 7.24
CA LYS A 409 28.18 -1.67 7.77
C LYS A 409 27.73 -0.28 8.22
N CYS A 410 26.94 0.44 7.41
CA CYS A 410 26.40 1.73 7.79
C CYS A 410 25.49 1.65 9.03
N PHE A 411 24.66 0.61 9.15
CA PHE A 411 23.83 0.37 10.34
C PHE A 411 24.68 0.20 11.60
N ILE A 412 25.80 -0.57 11.52
CA ILE A 412 26.73 -0.79 12.63
C ILE A 412 27.38 0.52 13.03
N GLU A 413 27.96 1.26 12.08
CA GLU A 413 28.63 2.52 12.34
C GLU A 413 27.69 3.56 12.96
N VAL A 414 26.45 3.70 12.45
CA VAL A 414 25.48 4.65 13.03
C VAL A 414 25.12 4.26 14.45
N ARG A 415 24.94 2.97 14.74
CA ARG A 415 24.67 2.48 16.11
C ARG A 415 25.82 2.81 17.05
N GLU A 416 27.07 2.59 16.64
CA GLU A 416 28.27 2.89 17.43
C GLU A 416 28.43 4.39 17.69
N GLU A 417 28.10 5.25 16.71
CA GLU A 417 28.12 6.70 16.86
C GLU A 417 27.04 7.24 17.79
N MET A 418 25.95 6.52 17.93
CA MET A 418 24.81 6.94 18.77
C MET A 418 24.89 6.40 20.21
N GLY A 419 25.79 5.45 20.51
CA GLY A 419 26.03 4.87 21.84
C GLY A 419 25.08 3.76 22.15
#